data_fdba8858a48c15c1d5c855556b5e08a5
#
_entry.id   fdba8858a48c15c1d5c855556b5e08a5
#
_cell.length_a   1.000
_cell.length_b   1.000
_cell.length_c   1.000
_cell.angle_alpha   90.00
_cell.angle_beta   90.00
_cell.angle_gamma   90.00
#
_symmetry.space_group_name_H-M   'P 1'
#
loop_
_entity.id
_entity.type
_entity.pdbx_description
1 polymer ?
#
loop_
_entity_poly.entity_id
_entity_poly.type
_entity_poly.pdbx_seq_one_letter_code
_entity_poly.pdbx_strand_id
1 'polypeptide(L)'
;LSGISKKSYRDLSGGQQQRVLLARALCAAKNLLVLDEPVTGLDPVVTDELYSTIRELNQKEKIAVIMVSHDVNRAVQNATHILHMDKKPLFFGTAKDYEKTEYYSDMTNVEVCETHLCHHCGTGCHASHI
;
A
#
# COMPACT_ATOMS: atom_id res chain seq x y z
N LEU A 1 -15.40 -10.85 14.04
CA LEU A 1 -14.50 -10.88 15.23
C LEU A 1 -15.09 -11.61 16.44
N SER A 2 -16.38 -11.94 16.45
CA SER A 2 -17.05 -12.56 17.60
C SER A 2 -16.44 -13.90 18.06
N GLY A 3 -15.89 -14.71 17.15
CA GLY A 3 -15.26 -15.99 17.50
C GLY A 3 -13.83 -15.88 18.08
N ILE A 4 -13.22 -14.69 18.06
CA ILE A 4 -11.83 -14.47 18.46
C ILE A 4 -11.74 -13.77 19.84
N SER A 5 -12.83 -13.17 20.31
CA SER A 5 -12.85 -12.32 21.50
C SER A 5 -12.43 -12.99 22.81
N LYS A 6 -12.49 -14.34 22.87
CA LYS A 6 -12.12 -15.12 24.06
C LYS A 6 -10.78 -15.88 23.91
N LYS A 7 -10.09 -15.79 22.75
CA LYS A 7 -8.81 -16.43 22.55
C LYS A 7 -7.66 -15.57 23.06
N SER A 8 -6.64 -16.20 23.61
CA SER A 8 -5.38 -15.50 23.90
C SER A 8 -4.75 -15.01 22.59
N TYR A 9 -4.13 -13.83 22.60
CA TYR A 9 -3.39 -13.31 21.45
C TYR A 9 -2.37 -14.31 20.88
N ARG A 10 -1.75 -15.12 21.77
CA ARG A 10 -0.76 -16.15 21.38
C ARG A 10 -1.38 -17.31 20.60
N ASP A 11 -2.68 -17.55 20.76
CA ASP A 11 -3.41 -18.65 20.08
C ASP A 11 -3.98 -18.23 18.73
N LEU A 12 -3.73 -16.99 18.31
CA LEU A 12 -4.16 -16.44 17.04
C LEU A 12 -3.14 -16.78 15.94
N SER A 13 -3.64 -17.03 14.72
CA SER A 13 -2.77 -17.09 13.54
C SER A 13 -2.10 -15.72 13.28
N GLY A 14 -0.95 -15.70 12.57
CA GLY A 14 -0.23 -14.46 12.28
C GLY A 14 -1.12 -13.37 11.67
N GLY A 15 -1.96 -13.72 10.70
CA GLY A 15 -2.92 -12.78 10.11
C GLY A 15 -4.00 -12.31 11.09
N GLN A 16 -4.43 -13.16 12.04
CA GLN A 16 -5.36 -12.75 13.09
C GLN A 16 -4.68 -11.81 14.09
N GLN A 17 -3.43 -12.08 14.46
CA GLN A 17 -2.64 -11.21 15.33
C GLN A 17 -2.48 -9.83 14.71
N GLN A 18 -2.14 -9.76 13.43
CA GLN A 18 -1.98 -8.50 12.71
C GLN A 18 -3.28 -7.69 12.68
N ARG A 19 -4.43 -8.34 12.41
CA ARG A 19 -5.74 -7.67 12.47
C ARG A 19 -6.09 -7.14 13.85
N VAL A 20 -5.73 -7.85 14.91
CA VAL A 20 -5.95 -7.39 16.30
C VAL A 20 -5.07 -6.19 16.63
N LEU A 21 -3.80 -6.22 16.24
CA LEU A 21 -2.89 -5.08 16.43
C LEU A 21 -3.38 -3.85 15.68
N LEU A 22 -3.83 -4.03 14.44
CA LEU A 22 -4.37 -2.96 13.62
C LEU A 22 -5.65 -2.37 14.24
N ALA A 23 -6.60 -3.23 14.63
CA ALA A 23 -7.82 -2.78 15.31
C ALA A 23 -7.50 -1.98 16.59
N ARG A 24 -6.49 -2.41 17.36
CA ARG A 24 -6.01 -1.69 18.53
C ARG A 24 -5.44 -0.31 18.17
N ALA A 25 -4.62 -0.24 17.14
CA ALA A 25 -4.05 1.02 16.67
C ALA A 25 -5.14 1.99 16.21
N LEU A 26 -6.10 1.50 15.43
CA LEU A 26 -7.25 2.28 14.94
C LEU A 26 -8.11 2.82 16.10
N CYS A 27 -8.40 2.00 17.12
CA CYS A 27 -9.17 2.44 18.28
C CYS A 27 -8.41 3.44 19.17
N ALA A 28 -7.08 3.43 19.16
CA ALA A 28 -6.26 4.31 19.98
C ALA A 28 -5.92 5.65 19.29
N ALA A 29 -6.05 5.72 17.98
CA ALA A 29 -5.73 6.91 17.20
C ALA A 29 -6.71 8.04 17.50
N LYS A 30 -6.17 9.24 17.83
CA LYS A 30 -6.99 10.45 18.07
C LYS A 30 -6.75 11.51 16.99
N ASN A 31 -5.50 11.83 16.71
CA ASN A 31 -5.11 12.88 15.76
C ASN A 31 -4.23 12.37 14.63
N LEU A 32 -3.40 11.37 14.93
CA LEU A 32 -2.43 10.79 13.98
C LEU A 32 -2.39 9.28 14.13
N LEU A 33 -2.39 8.59 13.01
CA LEU A 33 -2.17 7.15 12.88
C LEU A 33 -0.94 6.94 12.00
N VAL A 34 0.03 6.18 12.50
CA VAL A 34 1.21 5.77 11.73
C VAL A 34 1.17 4.27 11.56
N LEU A 35 1.25 3.81 10.32
CA LEU A 35 1.19 2.41 9.93
C LEU A 35 2.42 2.06 9.10
N ASP A 36 3.10 1.00 9.51
CA ASP A 36 4.25 0.44 8.78
C ASP A 36 3.85 -0.91 8.18
N GLU A 37 3.82 -0.98 6.85
CA GLU A 37 3.45 -2.16 6.06
C GLU A 37 2.18 -2.89 6.57
N PRO A 38 1.05 -2.17 6.80
CA PRO A 38 -0.10 -2.75 7.51
C PRO A 38 -0.83 -3.84 6.74
N VAL A 39 -0.59 -3.96 5.44
CA VAL A 39 -1.27 -4.92 4.54
C VAL A 39 -0.45 -6.16 4.26
N THR A 40 0.80 -6.22 4.69
CA THR A 40 1.69 -7.36 4.43
C THR A 40 1.10 -8.64 5.05
N GLY A 41 0.93 -9.68 4.23
CA GLY A 41 0.37 -10.97 4.66
C GLY A 41 -1.15 -10.98 4.88
N LEU A 42 -1.86 -9.92 4.51
CA LEU A 42 -3.32 -9.91 4.48
C LEU A 42 -3.83 -10.39 3.11
N ASP A 43 -4.99 -11.02 3.11
CA ASP A 43 -5.70 -11.32 1.87
C ASP A 43 -6.28 -10.04 1.22
N PRO A 44 -6.56 -10.06 -0.09
CA PRO A 44 -7.02 -8.87 -0.80
C PRO A 44 -8.30 -8.24 -0.23
N VAL A 45 -9.25 -9.06 0.24
CA VAL A 45 -10.53 -8.57 0.78
C VAL A 45 -10.27 -7.79 2.07
N VAL A 46 -9.47 -8.34 2.98
CA VAL A 46 -9.11 -7.69 4.24
C VAL A 46 -8.29 -6.43 4.00
N THR A 47 -7.43 -6.45 2.98
CA THR A 47 -6.66 -5.29 2.56
C THR A 47 -7.57 -4.14 2.13
N ASP A 48 -8.58 -4.42 1.31
CA ASP A 48 -9.53 -3.40 0.82
C ASP A 48 -10.42 -2.87 1.96
N GLU A 49 -10.85 -3.73 2.89
CA GLU A 49 -11.56 -3.31 4.12
C GLU A 49 -10.70 -2.38 4.98
N LEU A 50 -9.39 -2.66 5.10
CA LEU A 50 -8.47 -1.81 5.83
C LEU A 50 -8.36 -0.42 5.19
N TYR A 51 -8.11 -0.34 3.88
CA TYR A 51 -8.03 0.94 3.19
C TYR A 51 -9.33 1.73 3.28
N SER A 52 -10.48 1.05 3.23
CA SER A 52 -11.78 1.67 3.44
C SER A 52 -11.91 2.27 4.84
N THR A 53 -11.51 1.53 5.86
CA THR A 53 -11.52 1.98 7.26
C THR A 53 -10.59 3.18 7.46
N ILE A 54 -9.39 3.14 6.90
CA ILE A 54 -8.43 4.27 6.96
C ILE A 54 -9.01 5.52 6.31
N ARG A 55 -9.67 5.37 5.15
CA ARG A 55 -10.35 6.50 4.49
C ARG A 55 -11.46 7.09 5.36
N GLU A 56 -12.26 6.25 5.99
CA GLU A 56 -13.32 6.73 6.89
C GLU A 56 -12.76 7.50 8.07
N LEU A 57 -11.71 7.00 8.72
CA LEU A 57 -11.05 7.68 9.82
C LEU A 57 -10.48 9.05 9.39
N ASN A 58 -9.85 9.10 8.24
CA ASN A 58 -9.32 10.36 7.73
C ASN A 58 -10.43 11.35 7.35
N GLN A 59 -11.48 10.90 6.66
CA GLN A 59 -12.52 11.80 6.15
C GLN A 59 -13.53 12.21 7.21
N LYS A 60 -13.99 11.27 8.07
CA LYS A 60 -15.03 11.51 9.07
C LYS A 60 -14.43 12.01 10.39
N GLU A 61 -13.41 11.33 10.89
CA GLU A 61 -12.82 11.62 12.20
C GLU A 61 -11.66 12.62 12.12
N LYS A 62 -11.25 13.02 10.89
CA LYS A 62 -10.14 13.97 10.65
C LYS A 62 -8.80 13.52 11.23
N ILE A 63 -8.61 12.21 11.37
CA ILE A 63 -7.33 11.64 11.80
C ILE A 63 -6.35 11.68 10.63
N ALA A 64 -5.19 12.30 10.84
CA ALA A 64 -4.09 12.24 9.87
C ALA A 64 -3.52 10.82 9.83
N VAL A 65 -3.22 10.31 8.64
CA VAL A 65 -2.65 8.98 8.48
C VAL A 65 -1.35 9.05 7.71
N ILE A 66 -0.31 8.47 8.27
CA ILE A 66 0.98 8.23 7.59
C ILE A 66 1.10 6.72 7.43
N MET A 67 1.29 6.26 6.20
CA MET A 67 1.47 4.85 5.90
C MET A 67 2.76 4.63 5.13
N VAL A 68 3.57 3.69 5.59
CA VAL A 68 4.72 3.16 4.84
C VAL A 68 4.23 1.93 4.07
N SER A 69 4.50 1.87 2.78
CA SER A 69 4.13 0.75 1.92
C SER A 69 5.10 0.63 0.75
N HIS A 70 5.36 -0.60 0.33
CA HIS A 70 6.06 -0.90 -0.91
C HIS A 70 5.10 -1.15 -2.10
N ASP A 71 3.80 -1.23 -1.85
CA ASP A 71 2.77 -1.33 -2.91
C ASP A 71 2.43 0.07 -3.43
N VAL A 72 3.18 0.51 -4.42
CA VAL A 72 3.06 1.85 -5.01
C VAL A 72 1.69 2.08 -5.63
N ASN A 73 1.13 1.08 -6.31
CA ASN A 73 -0.18 1.19 -6.96
C ASN A 73 -1.29 1.46 -5.93
N ARG A 74 -1.32 0.69 -4.85
CA ARG A 74 -2.30 0.90 -3.77
C ARG A 74 -2.05 2.19 -3.02
N ALA A 75 -0.79 2.57 -2.81
CA ALA A 75 -0.45 3.84 -2.17
C ALA A 75 -1.00 5.03 -2.96
N VAL A 76 -0.78 5.07 -4.26
CA VAL A 76 -1.26 6.16 -5.14
C VAL A 76 -2.78 6.23 -5.18
N GLN A 77 -3.47 5.09 -5.23
CA GLN A 77 -4.94 5.04 -5.25
C GLN A 77 -5.60 5.51 -3.94
N ASN A 78 -4.90 5.42 -2.82
CA ASN A 78 -5.49 5.66 -1.51
C ASN A 78 -4.94 6.90 -0.79
N ALA A 79 -3.75 7.39 -1.16
CA ALA A 79 -3.13 8.54 -0.52
C ALA A 79 -3.52 9.85 -1.19
N THR A 80 -3.49 10.94 -0.43
CA THR A 80 -3.59 12.31 -0.95
C THR A 80 -2.22 12.84 -1.36
N HIS A 81 -1.18 12.47 -0.62
CA HIS A 81 0.20 12.87 -0.86
C HIS A 81 1.13 11.66 -0.79
N ILE A 82 2.18 11.69 -1.58
CA ILE A 82 3.23 10.67 -1.63
C ILE A 82 4.55 11.30 -1.24
N LEU A 83 5.26 10.63 -0.36
CA LEU A 83 6.68 10.83 -0.10
C LEU A 83 7.43 9.60 -0.59
N HIS A 84 8.13 9.72 -1.72
CA HIS A 84 8.98 8.65 -2.23
C HIS A 84 10.40 8.83 -1.70
N MET A 85 10.95 7.78 -1.11
CA MET A 85 12.28 7.80 -0.50
C MET A 85 13.12 6.62 -0.99
N ASP A 86 14.37 6.92 -1.35
CA ASP A 86 15.49 5.99 -1.46
C ASP A 86 16.72 6.63 -0.85
N LYS A 87 17.12 6.25 0.37
CA LYS A 87 18.20 6.87 1.17
C LYS A 87 18.04 8.38 1.38
N LYS A 88 17.41 9.07 0.44
CA LYS A 88 17.05 10.49 0.48
C LYS A 88 15.65 10.66 -0.11
N PRO A 89 14.94 11.75 0.20
CA PRO A 89 13.70 12.06 -0.47
C PRO A 89 13.93 12.28 -1.97
N LEU A 90 13.16 11.56 -2.79
CA LEU A 90 13.18 11.68 -4.26
C LEU A 90 12.00 12.51 -4.75
N PHE A 91 10.83 12.38 -4.10
CA PHE A 91 9.64 13.12 -4.45
C PHE A 91 8.79 13.38 -3.19
N PHE A 92 8.17 14.55 -3.13
CA PHE A 92 7.09 14.87 -2.20
C PHE A 92 6.05 15.74 -2.89
N GLY A 93 4.81 15.28 -2.94
CA GLY A 93 3.73 15.99 -3.61
C GLY A 93 2.40 15.22 -3.58
N THR A 94 1.44 15.67 -4.40
CA THR A 94 0.16 14.96 -4.50
C THR A 94 0.32 13.60 -5.20
N ALA A 95 -0.57 12.66 -4.91
CA ALA A 95 -0.58 11.36 -5.59
C ALA A 95 -0.72 11.53 -7.12
N LYS A 96 -1.56 12.47 -7.57
CA LYS A 96 -1.74 12.80 -9.00
C LYS A 96 -0.48 13.32 -9.69
N ASP A 97 0.36 14.06 -8.98
CA ASP A 97 1.62 14.54 -9.54
C ASP A 97 2.68 13.44 -9.52
N TYR A 98 2.63 12.56 -8.54
CA TYR A 98 3.51 11.38 -8.47
C TYR A 98 3.30 10.44 -9.66
N GLU A 99 2.03 10.18 -10.07
CA GLU A 99 1.70 9.36 -11.24
C GLU A 99 2.35 9.84 -12.55
N LYS A 100 2.73 11.12 -12.65
CA LYS A 100 3.37 11.71 -13.82
C LYS A 100 4.89 11.61 -13.80
N THR A 101 5.46 11.09 -12.72
CA THR A 101 6.91 10.98 -12.55
C THR A 101 7.46 9.70 -13.15
N GLU A 102 8.73 9.75 -13.57
CA GLU A 102 9.48 8.56 -13.99
C GLU A 102 9.57 7.53 -12.85
N TYR A 103 9.63 7.99 -11.59
CA TYR A 103 9.66 7.10 -10.42
C TYR A 103 8.44 6.19 -10.33
N TYR A 104 7.26 6.70 -10.68
CA TYR A 104 6.03 5.89 -10.69
C TYR A 104 6.09 4.84 -11.79
N SER A 105 6.51 5.22 -13.00
CA SER A 105 6.66 4.31 -14.14
C SER A 105 7.67 3.20 -13.84
N ASP A 106 8.82 3.53 -13.26
CA ASP A 106 9.86 2.58 -12.90
C ASP A 106 9.41 1.56 -11.84
N MET A 107 8.61 2.00 -10.87
CA MET A 107 8.16 1.15 -9.77
C MET A 107 6.96 0.28 -10.13
N THR A 108 6.15 0.69 -11.09
CA THR A 108 4.94 -0.05 -11.46
C THR A 108 5.18 -1.08 -12.55
N ASN A 109 6.34 -1.05 -13.23
CA ASN A 109 6.75 -1.97 -14.31
C ASN A 109 5.56 -2.40 -15.18
N VAL A 110 4.74 -1.44 -15.57
CA VAL A 110 3.86 -1.66 -16.69
C VAL A 110 4.78 -1.50 -17.89
N GLU A 111 5.36 -2.60 -18.37
CA GLU A 111 5.89 -2.67 -19.72
C GLU A 111 4.72 -2.33 -20.65
N VAL A 112 4.54 -1.04 -20.89
CA VAL A 112 3.87 -0.59 -22.10
C VAL A 112 4.86 -0.89 -23.21
N CYS A 113 4.79 -2.11 -23.73
CA CYS A 113 5.35 -2.45 -25.01
C CYS A 113 4.56 -1.66 -26.07
N GLU A 114 4.73 -0.34 -26.09
CA GLU A 114 4.44 0.45 -27.27
C GLU A 114 5.56 0.14 -28.27
N THR A 115 5.14 -0.53 -29.33
CA THR A 115 5.90 -0.73 -30.56
C THR A 115 6.72 0.52 -30.90
N HIS A 116 8.00 0.43 -30.71
CA HIS A 116 9.16 0.97 -31.39
C HIS A 116 10.30 1.36 -30.43
N LEU A 117 11.42 0.65 -30.63
CA LEU A 117 12.75 0.84 -30.03
C LEU A 117 12.95 0.43 -28.57
N CYS A 118 12.89 -0.87 -28.29
CA CYS A 118 13.60 -1.47 -27.17
C CYS A 118 15.12 -1.47 -27.43
N HIS A 119 15.85 -0.47 -26.93
CA HIS A 119 17.31 -0.48 -26.93
C HIS A 119 17.96 -1.00 -25.65
N HIS A 120 17.17 -1.57 -24.69
CA HIS A 120 17.72 -2.06 -23.42
C HIS A 120 17.06 -3.35 -22.88
N CYS A 121 16.57 -4.23 -23.77
CA CYS A 121 16.21 -5.59 -23.36
C CYS A 121 17.39 -6.52 -23.63
N GLY A 122 18.24 -6.68 -22.63
CA GLY A 122 19.17 -7.79 -22.59
C GLY A 122 18.42 -9.10 -22.39
N THR A 123 18.41 -9.94 -23.44
CA THR A 123 18.10 -11.38 -23.48
C THR A 123 16.79 -11.86 -22.83
N GLY A 124 15.76 -12.13 -23.64
CA GLY A 124 14.68 -13.03 -23.24
C GLY A 124 13.27 -12.81 -23.75
N CYS A 125 13.04 -12.10 -24.86
CA CYS A 125 11.74 -12.14 -25.51
C CYS A 125 11.63 -13.38 -26.42
N HIS A 126 11.07 -14.47 -25.90
CA HIS A 126 10.58 -15.56 -26.74
C HIS A 126 9.19 -15.21 -27.27
N ALA A 127 9.16 -14.73 -28.50
CA ALA A 127 7.92 -14.68 -29.29
C ALA A 127 7.51 -16.12 -29.64
N SER A 128 6.43 -16.60 -29.04
CA SER A 128 5.74 -17.80 -29.55
C SER A 128 4.65 -17.33 -30.53
N HIS A 129 4.97 -17.41 -31.81
CA HIS A 129 3.96 -17.44 -32.85
C HIS A 129 3.32 -18.85 -32.88
N ILE A 130 2.03 -18.92 -32.70
CA ILE A 130 1.10 -19.71 -33.53
C ILE A 130 -0.28 -19.04 -33.44
#